data_bd7c3cbe6450767e222fcc49ad65403c
#
_entry.id   bd7c3cbe6450767e222fcc49ad65403c
#
_cell.length_a   1.000
_cell.length_b   1.000
_cell.length_c   1.000
_cell.angle_alpha   90.00
_cell.angle_beta   90.00
_cell.angle_gamma   90.00
#
_symmetry.space_group_name_H-M   'P 1'
#
loop_
_entity.id
_entity.type
_entity.pdbx_description
1 polymer ?
#
loop_
_entity_poly.entity_id
_entity_poly.type
_entity_poly.pdbx_seq_one_letter_code
_entity_poly.pdbx_strand_id
1 'polypeptide(L)'
;MSLEETRGQLLNASETAEDLLALVCDLYAQELHTEERSLALALAELHNTGVIDILKMVKGIDKKSYGSNFFTILQTFEEALPLIDARIEDVLHCLVQLVQQVGRGATIGTIYKAYERYCSVQASRSRDSVEFILAQSDLNAYAPFLSSSLLAYDADSVITAIQMTERLISNRNAMIRNQGYFTLGQLDIDETKANLIWEQIRNNGVSESDNDCCASILMSALQFGKRFPSYWPQIEEFLIAFVKRESTEVLQIISSIVAFQSEILPDSILYIMLKKLTNVSCDHKGIIGNIDYILVMLAEKSKYSLAVELLESTLIAGVTFKSLDYFSNELINKHQELLNHIITKWLLGGEKQFCHGILDLLHDATGEEIELKAELDLLDNDIKQVFISRKAIGWLFTRPVETAKFILSIADVASENTIEKLEGILYFPLLLSYPGELKRFFQSCIDSGIQEHLCERLLAKYKLHQTGIEKVSELNELKAPSENLSIYWKNVDRSMQKAIEEASEFSLFRMFSKPKILLYGNSSIYYIHQGDGESIRQEMQMQTFSHSTEMPRLDALDPVLLDYFLITCRSERM
;
A
#
# COMPACT_ATOMS: atom_id res chain seq x y z
N MET A 1 38.51 -7.25 -18.28
CA MET A 1 39.69 -6.44 -18.60
C MET A 1 40.71 -6.61 -17.48
N SER A 2 41.99 -6.76 -17.73
CA SER A 2 42.97 -6.94 -16.66
C SER A 2 43.16 -5.64 -15.84
N LEU A 3 43.59 -5.77 -14.59
CA LEU A 3 43.86 -4.63 -13.71
C LEU A 3 44.89 -3.65 -14.33
N GLU A 4 45.94 -4.18 -14.98
CA GLU A 4 46.98 -3.37 -15.64
C GLU A 4 46.43 -2.59 -16.86
N GLU A 5 45.54 -3.19 -17.64
CA GLU A 5 44.88 -2.50 -18.76
C GLU A 5 43.96 -1.39 -18.28
N THR A 6 43.15 -1.66 -17.28
CA THR A 6 42.24 -0.66 -16.65
C THR A 6 43.05 0.52 -16.09
N ARG A 7 44.13 0.22 -15.37
CA ARG A 7 45.03 1.24 -14.80
C ARG A 7 45.68 2.08 -15.91
N GLY A 8 46.14 1.45 -17.00
CA GLY A 8 46.75 2.15 -18.15
C GLY A 8 45.76 3.11 -18.81
N GLN A 9 44.49 2.72 -18.97
CA GLN A 9 43.44 3.57 -19.53
C GLN A 9 43.13 4.75 -18.64
N LEU A 10 42.99 4.54 -17.33
CA LEU A 10 42.73 5.59 -16.34
C LEU A 10 43.88 6.60 -16.27
N LEU A 11 45.13 6.16 -16.35
CA LEU A 11 46.30 7.04 -16.40
C LEU A 11 46.29 7.96 -17.62
N ASN A 12 45.94 7.42 -18.80
CA ASN A 12 45.88 8.20 -20.05
C ASN A 12 44.75 9.25 -20.05
N ALA A 13 43.65 8.98 -19.33
CA ALA A 13 42.52 9.91 -19.19
C ALA A 13 42.65 10.87 -18.04
N SER A 14 43.71 10.80 -17.22
CA SER A 14 43.85 11.59 -15.97
C SER A 14 44.18 13.07 -16.21
N GLU A 15 44.27 13.54 -17.45
CA GLU A 15 44.56 14.94 -17.77
C GLU A 15 43.41 15.91 -17.39
N THR A 16 42.16 15.46 -17.52
CA THR A 16 40.98 16.23 -17.07
C THR A 16 40.04 15.38 -16.22
N ALA A 17 39.39 15.99 -15.21
CA ALA A 17 38.43 15.28 -14.37
C ALA A 17 37.18 14.81 -15.12
N GLU A 18 36.75 15.53 -16.15
CA GLU A 18 35.58 15.18 -16.97
C GLU A 18 35.85 13.97 -17.84
N ASP A 19 37.01 13.89 -18.50
CA ASP A 19 37.41 12.74 -19.32
C ASP A 19 37.56 11.49 -18.46
N LEU A 20 38.13 11.64 -17.26
CA LEU A 20 38.28 10.54 -16.31
C LEU A 20 36.93 10.00 -15.83
N LEU A 21 35.96 10.87 -15.51
CA LEU A 21 34.62 10.45 -15.08
C LEU A 21 33.83 9.80 -16.21
N ALA A 22 33.97 10.30 -17.45
CA ALA A 22 33.37 9.67 -18.63
C ALA A 22 33.93 8.25 -18.83
N LEU A 23 35.25 8.11 -18.77
CA LEU A 23 35.91 6.81 -18.89
C LEU A 23 35.52 5.84 -17.75
N VAL A 24 35.37 6.32 -16.53
CA VAL A 24 34.88 5.49 -15.40
C VAL A 24 33.49 4.92 -15.71
N CYS A 25 32.57 5.72 -16.30
CA CYS A 25 31.25 5.22 -16.70
C CYS A 25 31.32 4.16 -17.79
N ASP A 26 32.18 4.36 -18.78
CA ASP A 26 32.36 3.42 -19.90
C ASP A 26 32.98 2.09 -19.41
N LEU A 27 33.99 2.16 -18.56
CA LEU A 27 34.63 0.98 -17.97
C LEU A 27 33.69 0.22 -17.06
N TYR A 28 32.91 0.92 -16.25
CA TYR A 28 31.89 0.29 -15.41
C TYR A 28 30.85 -0.47 -16.25
N ALA A 29 30.38 0.13 -17.35
CA ALA A 29 29.45 -0.53 -18.27
C ALA A 29 30.06 -1.81 -18.90
N GLN A 30 31.35 -1.81 -19.18
CA GLN A 30 32.06 -3.00 -19.67
C GLN A 30 32.18 -4.08 -18.58
N GLU A 31 32.48 -3.70 -17.33
CA GLU A 31 32.57 -4.63 -16.20
C GLU A 31 31.25 -5.32 -15.84
N LEU A 32 30.10 -4.70 -16.12
CA LEU A 32 28.79 -5.33 -15.90
C LEU A 32 28.61 -6.63 -16.70
N HIS A 33 29.36 -6.79 -17.79
CA HIS A 33 29.32 -7.96 -18.67
C HIS A 33 30.47 -8.96 -18.42
N THR A 34 31.30 -8.73 -17.42
CA THR A 34 32.46 -9.57 -17.06
C THR A 34 32.42 -9.99 -15.59
N GLU A 35 33.07 -11.10 -15.25
CA GLU A 35 33.24 -11.53 -13.86
C GLU A 35 34.37 -10.77 -13.13
N GLU A 36 35.32 -10.17 -13.90
CA GLU A 36 36.45 -9.42 -13.36
C GLU A 36 36.05 -7.98 -13.04
N ARG A 37 36.24 -7.58 -11.81
CA ARG A 37 36.00 -6.20 -11.34
C ARG A 37 37.33 -5.55 -10.99
N SER A 38 37.95 -4.91 -11.95
CA SER A 38 39.28 -4.29 -11.82
C SER A 38 39.22 -2.77 -11.62
N LEU A 39 38.10 -2.12 -11.96
CA LEU A 39 37.98 -0.65 -11.98
C LEU A 39 38.16 -0.02 -10.61
N ALA A 40 37.45 -0.51 -9.59
CA ALA A 40 37.54 0.01 -8.23
C ALA A 40 38.97 -0.18 -7.65
N LEU A 41 39.60 -1.32 -7.91
CA LEU A 41 40.96 -1.60 -7.52
C LEU A 41 41.97 -0.66 -8.22
N ALA A 42 41.85 -0.48 -9.53
CA ALA A 42 42.74 0.40 -10.29
C ALA A 42 42.63 1.86 -9.83
N LEU A 43 41.40 2.34 -9.58
CA LEU A 43 41.17 3.67 -9.02
C LEU A 43 41.82 3.84 -7.65
N ALA A 44 41.62 2.87 -6.75
CA ALA A 44 42.20 2.90 -5.41
C ALA A 44 43.75 2.90 -5.44
N GLU A 45 44.39 2.08 -6.29
CA GLU A 45 45.84 2.08 -6.47
C GLU A 45 46.35 3.43 -6.97
N LEU A 46 45.67 4.04 -7.95
CA LEU A 46 46.05 5.35 -8.47
C LEU A 46 45.86 6.48 -7.43
N HIS A 47 44.85 6.39 -6.58
CA HIS A 47 44.66 7.29 -5.47
C HIS A 47 45.79 7.15 -4.43
N ASN A 48 46.06 5.91 -4.00
CA ASN A 48 47.04 5.62 -2.97
C ASN A 48 48.48 5.97 -3.42
N THR A 49 48.73 5.96 -4.73
CA THR A 49 50.02 6.39 -5.29
C THR A 49 50.07 7.92 -5.55
N GLY A 50 48.99 8.66 -5.29
CA GLY A 50 48.90 10.09 -5.45
C GLY A 50 48.79 10.58 -6.90
N VAL A 51 48.52 9.69 -7.84
CA VAL A 51 48.34 10.03 -9.28
C VAL A 51 46.96 10.63 -9.56
N ILE A 52 45.94 10.09 -8.92
CA ILE A 52 44.55 10.57 -9.02
C ILE A 52 44.02 10.83 -7.60
N ASP A 53 43.36 11.96 -7.40
CA ASP A 53 42.62 12.24 -6.18
C ASP A 53 41.12 11.95 -6.41
N ILE A 54 40.70 10.71 -6.06
CA ILE A 54 39.32 10.28 -6.21
C ILE A 54 38.36 11.15 -5.38
N LEU A 55 38.72 11.52 -4.17
CA LEU A 55 37.88 12.32 -3.27
C LEU A 55 37.58 13.70 -3.89
N LYS A 56 38.60 14.32 -4.47
CA LYS A 56 38.44 15.62 -5.15
C LYS A 56 37.60 15.48 -6.42
N MET A 57 37.79 14.40 -7.17
CA MET A 57 37.06 14.09 -8.39
C MET A 57 35.56 13.92 -8.10
N VAL A 58 35.22 13.06 -7.14
CA VAL A 58 33.83 12.73 -6.77
C VAL A 58 33.15 13.88 -6.03
N LYS A 59 33.88 14.67 -5.27
CA LYS A 59 33.36 15.88 -4.61
C LYS A 59 32.84 16.92 -5.60
N GLY A 60 33.38 16.96 -6.82
CA GLY A 60 32.99 17.90 -7.88
C GLY A 60 31.78 17.48 -8.70
N ILE A 61 31.23 16.29 -8.51
CA ILE A 61 30.08 15.82 -9.30
C ILE A 61 28.77 16.42 -8.82
N ASP A 62 27.87 16.72 -9.77
CA ASP A 62 26.51 17.20 -9.51
C ASP A 62 25.49 16.29 -10.21
N LYS A 63 24.51 15.81 -9.44
CA LYS A 63 23.46 14.93 -9.95
C LYS A 63 22.70 15.48 -11.15
N LYS A 64 22.50 16.81 -11.21
CA LYS A 64 21.77 17.45 -12.32
C LYS A 64 22.59 17.43 -13.62
N SER A 65 23.89 17.62 -13.51
CA SER A 65 24.80 17.66 -14.65
C SER A 65 25.11 16.28 -15.21
N TYR A 66 25.25 15.27 -14.35
CA TYR A 66 25.64 13.90 -14.73
C TYR A 66 24.46 12.94 -14.94
N GLY A 67 23.24 13.28 -14.53
CA GLY A 67 22.06 12.46 -14.73
C GLY A 67 22.21 11.01 -14.22
N SER A 68 22.01 10.00 -15.08
CA SER A 68 22.18 8.58 -14.75
C SER A 68 23.63 8.22 -14.41
N ASN A 69 24.62 8.88 -15.04
CA ASN A 69 26.04 8.62 -14.81
C ASN A 69 26.47 8.94 -13.39
N PHE A 70 25.77 9.85 -12.71
CA PHE A 70 25.99 10.14 -11.29
C PHE A 70 25.95 8.88 -10.43
N PHE A 71 24.96 8.01 -10.65
CA PHE A 71 24.82 6.78 -9.86
C PHE A 71 25.88 5.74 -10.21
N THR A 72 26.32 5.68 -11.46
CA THR A 72 27.43 4.82 -11.90
C THR A 72 28.73 5.23 -11.22
N ILE A 73 29.05 6.52 -11.22
CA ILE A 73 30.24 7.05 -10.55
C ILE A 73 30.18 6.79 -9.05
N LEU A 74 29.02 7.04 -8.44
CA LEU A 74 28.79 6.81 -7.01
C LEU A 74 29.04 5.34 -6.65
N GLN A 75 28.49 4.40 -7.40
CA GLN A 75 28.67 2.96 -7.15
C GLN A 75 30.13 2.55 -7.28
N THR A 76 30.84 3.01 -8.32
CA THR A 76 32.27 2.77 -8.49
C THR A 76 33.07 3.31 -7.31
N PHE A 77 32.73 4.52 -6.85
CA PHE A 77 33.36 5.12 -5.66
C PHE A 77 33.08 4.33 -4.39
N GLU A 78 31.86 3.86 -4.17
CA GLU A 78 31.47 3.03 -3.04
C GLU A 78 32.26 1.69 -2.98
N GLU A 79 32.59 1.13 -4.14
CA GLU A 79 33.44 -0.06 -4.27
C GLU A 79 34.94 0.26 -4.02
N ALA A 80 35.42 1.43 -4.43
CA ALA A 80 36.79 1.85 -4.25
C ALA A 80 37.09 2.36 -2.83
N LEU A 81 36.10 2.96 -2.14
CA LEU A 81 36.26 3.63 -0.86
C LEU A 81 36.94 2.78 0.23
N PRO A 82 36.62 1.49 0.43
CA PRO A 82 37.31 0.66 1.42
C PRO A 82 38.80 0.45 1.14
N LEU A 83 39.21 0.62 -0.11
CA LEU A 83 40.55 0.32 -0.62
C LEU A 83 41.49 1.54 -0.63
N ILE A 84 40.95 2.76 -0.43
CA ILE A 84 41.76 3.97 -0.47
C ILE A 84 42.42 4.25 0.90
N ASP A 85 43.62 4.82 0.85
CA ASP A 85 44.34 5.35 2.00
C ASP A 85 44.17 6.88 2.03
N ALA A 86 43.13 7.33 2.75
CA ALA A 86 42.77 8.73 2.87
C ALA A 86 42.46 9.10 4.32
N ARG A 87 42.56 10.40 4.67
CA ARG A 87 42.21 10.85 6.01
C ARG A 87 40.70 10.86 6.18
N ILE A 88 40.24 10.53 7.38
CA ILE A 88 38.82 10.44 7.74
C ILE A 88 38.09 11.74 7.46
N GLU A 89 38.72 12.87 7.76
CA GLU A 89 38.12 14.18 7.51
C GLU A 89 37.79 14.41 6.03
N ASP A 90 38.74 14.07 5.14
CA ASP A 90 38.57 14.26 3.71
C ASP A 90 37.49 13.34 3.14
N VAL A 91 37.44 12.10 3.63
CA VAL A 91 36.40 11.10 3.28
C VAL A 91 35.03 11.57 3.76
N LEU A 92 34.86 11.94 5.03
CA LEU A 92 33.58 12.40 5.56
C LEU A 92 33.07 13.66 4.87
N HIS A 93 33.96 14.62 4.61
CA HIS A 93 33.58 15.82 3.84
C HIS A 93 33.06 15.47 2.44
N CYS A 94 33.69 14.52 1.76
CA CYS A 94 33.23 14.03 0.45
C CYS A 94 31.87 13.34 0.57
N LEU A 95 31.72 12.42 1.50
CA LEU A 95 30.49 11.64 1.67
C LEU A 95 29.29 12.50 2.07
N VAL A 96 29.47 13.49 2.96
CA VAL A 96 28.42 14.44 3.33
C VAL A 96 27.90 15.18 2.11
N GLN A 97 28.77 15.63 1.20
CA GLN A 97 28.34 16.29 -0.03
C GLN A 97 27.58 15.34 -0.96
N LEU A 98 28.05 14.11 -1.12
CA LEU A 98 27.37 13.10 -1.91
C LEU A 98 25.97 12.78 -1.37
N VAL A 99 25.83 12.60 -0.06
CA VAL A 99 24.54 12.37 0.61
C VAL A 99 23.57 13.53 0.35
N GLN A 100 24.03 14.76 0.36
CA GLN A 100 23.23 15.94 0.04
C GLN A 100 22.75 15.93 -1.43
N GLN A 101 23.58 15.46 -2.36
CA GLN A 101 23.22 15.34 -3.79
C GLN A 101 22.25 14.18 -4.06
N VAL A 102 22.43 13.04 -3.40
CA VAL A 102 21.54 11.85 -3.55
C VAL A 102 20.14 12.17 -3.04
N GLY A 103 20.04 12.91 -1.95
CA GLY A 103 18.78 13.20 -1.27
C GLY A 103 18.24 11.97 -0.51
N ARG A 104 16.96 11.99 -0.16
CA ARG A 104 16.30 10.91 0.63
C ARG A 104 15.89 9.70 -0.24
N GLY A 105 16.82 9.09 -0.96
CA GLY A 105 16.56 7.92 -1.80
C GLY A 105 17.11 6.61 -1.20
N ALA A 106 16.68 5.46 -1.74
CA ALA A 106 17.12 4.13 -1.32
C ALA A 106 18.65 3.94 -1.45
N THR A 107 19.29 4.63 -2.37
CA THR A 107 20.75 4.57 -2.65
C THR A 107 21.61 5.14 -1.52
N ILE A 108 21.02 5.88 -0.57
CA ILE A 108 21.79 6.46 0.55
C ILE A 108 22.37 5.40 1.48
N GLY A 109 21.71 4.25 1.60
CA GLY A 109 22.16 3.14 2.44
C GLY A 109 23.45 2.51 1.98
N THR A 110 23.76 2.52 0.68
CA THR A 110 24.99 1.94 0.11
C THR A 110 26.20 2.79 0.47
N ILE A 111 26.04 4.12 0.52
CA ILE A 111 27.09 5.06 0.96
C ILE A 111 27.50 4.76 2.42
N TYR A 112 26.54 4.59 3.31
CA TYR A 112 26.83 4.27 4.73
C TYR A 112 27.52 2.93 4.88
N LYS A 113 27.11 1.91 4.09
CA LYS A 113 27.77 0.61 4.05
C LYS A 113 29.18 0.65 3.48
N ALA A 114 29.43 1.46 2.46
CA ALA A 114 30.77 1.66 1.92
C ALA A 114 31.70 2.33 2.97
N TYR A 115 31.17 3.31 3.72
CA TYR A 115 31.88 3.96 4.80
C TYR A 115 32.16 3.01 5.98
N GLU A 116 31.22 2.16 6.36
CA GLU A 116 31.42 1.11 7.35
C GLU A 116 32.60 0.20 6.96
N ARG A 117 32.63 -0.27 5.69
CA ARG A 117 33.73 -1.07 5.16
C ARG A 117 35.06 -0.30 5.15
N TYR A 118 35.05 0.99 4.82
CA TYR A 118 36.25 1.84 4.91
C TYR A 118 36.80 1.92 6.34
N CYS A 119 35.92 2.07 7.33
CA CYS A 119 36.32 2.10 8.75
C CYS A 119 36.82 0.73 9.24
N SER A 120 36.26 -0.38 8.74
CA SER A 120 36.64 -1.73 9.18
C SER A 120 38.06 -2.16 8.79
N VAL A 121 38.66 -1.51 7.78
CA VAL A 121 40.04 -1.83 7.34
C VAL A 121 41.09 -1.52 8.44
N GLN A 122 40.86 -0.49 9.27
CA GLN A 122 41.76 -0.09 10.34
C GLN A 122 40.93 0.33 11.57
N ALA A 123 41.13 -0.35 12.70
CA ALA A 123 40.40 -0.07 13.95
C ALA A 123 40.51 1.38 14.45
N SER A 124 41.62 2.08 14.15
CA SER A 124 41.80 3.49 14.48
C SER A 124 40.79 4.39 13.72
N ARG A 125 40.41 4.05 12.46
CA ARG A 125 39.51 4.83 11.65
C ARG A 125 38.14 4.97 12.30
N SER A 126 37.61 3.93 12.89
CA SER A 126 36.32 3.96 13.61
C SER A 126 36.35 4.95 14.77
N ARG A 127 37.37 4.90 15.62
CA ARG A 127 37.49 5.83 16.75
C ARG A 127 37.70 7.27 16.30
N ASP A 128 38.63 7.48 15.38
CA ASP A 128 38.98 8.83 14.90
C ASP A 128 37.77 9.46 14.15
N SER A 129 36.97 8.65 13.47
CA SER A 129 35.70 9.06 12.86
C SER A 129 34.70 9.58 13.90
N VAL A 130 34.47 8.83 14.98
CA VAL A 130 33.54 9.24 16.04
C VAL A 130 33.99 10.55 16.67
N GLU A 131 35.28 10.68 17.00
CA GLU A 131 35.81 11.92 17.60
C GLU A 131 35.74 13.11 16.63
N PHE A 132 36.04 12.89 15.35
CA PHE A 132 35.90 13.94 14.32
C PHE A 132 34.45 14.39 14.18
N ILE A 133 33.48 13.46 14.08
CA ILE A 133 32.05 13.80 13.93
C ILE A 133 31.53 14.57 15.15
N LEU A 134 31.88 14.13 16.36
CA LEU A 134 31.44 14.79 17.60
C LEU A 134 32.03 16.20 17.76
N ALA A 135 33.14 16.53 17.09
CA ALA A 135 33.76 17.85 17.09
C ALA A 135 33.15 18.80 16.04
N GLN A 136 32.28 18.33 15.13
CA GLN A 136 31.69 19.17 14.08
C GLN A 136 30.64 20.13 14.64
N SER A 137 30.55 21.32 14.06
CA SER A 137 29.49 22.29 14.36
C SER A 137 28.16 21.94 13.69
N ASP A 138 28.21 21.37 12.49
CA ASP A 138 27.04 20.87 11.76
C ASP A 138 26.84 19.36 11.98
N LEU A 139 26.32 19.02 13.14
CA LEU A 139 26.04 17.62 13.49
C LEU A 139 25.00 16.98 12.58
N ASN A 140 24.07 17.74 12.00
CA ASN A 140 23.01 17.19 11.16
C ASN A 140 23.56 16.46 9.93
N ALA A 141 24.64 16.99 9.35
CA ALA A 141 25.24 16.42 8.15
C ALA A 141 26.10 15.18 8.46
N TYR A 142 26.77 15.16 9.62
CA TYR A 142 27.77 14.12 9.96
C TYR A 142 27.24 13.01 10.85
N ALA A 143 26.28 13.29 11.74
CA ALA A 143 25.77 12.29 12.71
C ALA A 143 25.32 10.96 12.08
N PRO A 144 24.70 10.90 10.89
CA PRO A 144 24.33 9.62 10.26
C PRO A 144 25.47 8.64 10.04
N PHE A 145 26.74 9.12 9.98
CA PHE A 145 27.92 8.27 9.83
C PHE A 145 28.41 7.65 11.14
N LEU A 146 27.90 8.08 12.32
CA LEU A 146 28.29 7.53 13.62
C LEU A 146 27.99 6.03 13.73
N SER A 147 26.80 5.61 13.30
CA SER A 147 26.45 4.18 13.34
C SER A 147 27.36 3.34 12.46
N SER A 148 27.64 3.76 11.23
CA SER A 148 28.58 3.07 10.33
C SER A 148 29.99 2.98 10.92
N SER A 149 30.44 4.03 11.61
CA SER A 149 31.74 4.02 12.30
C SER A 149 31.79 2.98 13.42
N LEU A 150 30.69 2.81 14.17
CA LEU A 150 30.63 1.87 15.29
C LEU A 150 30.36 0.43 14.85
N LEU A 151 29.60 0.24 13.77
CA LEU A 151 29.35 -1.09 13.20
C LEU A 151 30.59 -1.68 12.51
N ALA A 152 31.58 -0.86 12.21
CA ALA A 152 32.85 -1.28 11.62
C ALA A 152 33.80 -2.01 12.59
N TYR A 153 33.50 -2.01 13.90
CA TYR A 153 34.29 -2.78 14.87
C TYR A 153 34.07 -4.29 14.72
N ASP A 154 35.14 -5.05 14.77
CA ASP A 154 35.10 -6.51 14.74
C ASP A 154 34.66 -7.13 16.08
N ALA A 155 34.51 -8.45 16.11
CA ALA A 155 34.07 -9.19 17.30
C ALA A 155 35.02 -9.03 18.50
N ASP A 156 36.31 -8.83 18.26
CA ASP A 156 37.31 -8.70 19.31
C ASP A 156 37.30 -7.31 19.97
N SER A 157 36.91 -6.29 19.19
CA SER A 157 36.85 -4.90 19.62
C SER A 157 35.44 -4.40 19.92
N VAL A 158 34.42 -5.23 19.82
CA VAL A 158 32.99 -4.86 20.00
C VAL A 158 32.68 -4.24 21.37
N ILE A 159 33.44 -4.58 22.42
CA ILE A 159 33.29 -3.95 23.75
C ILE A 159 33.58 -2.45 23.66
N THR A 160 34.56 -2.04 22.86
CA THR A 160 34.86 -0.63 22.62
C THR A 160 33.70 0.05 21.89
N ALA A 161 33.09 -0.62 20.90
CA ALA A 161 31.92 -0.13 20.23
C ALA A 161 30.74 0.07 21.19
N ILE A 162 30.48 -0.87 22.10
CA ILE A 162 29.44 -0.79 23.14
C ILE A 162 29.68 0.44 24.03
N GLN A 163 30.91 0.63 24.53
CA GLN A 163 31.26 1.78 25.37
C GLN A 163 31.10 3.12 24.65
N MET A 164 31.49 3.20 23.37
CA MET A 164 31.28 4.39 22.55
C MET A 164 29.80 4.63 22.29
N THR A 165 29.03 3.59 22.05
CA THR A 165 27.56 3.70 21.87
C THR A 165 26.90 4.24 23.13
N GLU A 166 27.31 3.80 24.32
CA GLU A 166 26.83 4.33 25.60
C GLU A 166 27.15 5.82 25.76
N ARG A 167 28.32 6.28 25.32
CA ARG A 167 28.67 7.71 25.26
C ARG A 167 27.74 8.49 24.31
N LEU A 168 27.39 7.91 23.15
CA LEU A 168 26.44 8.54 22.21
C LEU A 168 25.04 8.66 22.81
N ILE A 169 24.53 7.60 23.43
CA ILE A 169 23.20 7.57 24.07
C ILE A 169 23.10 8.59 25.20
N SER A 170 24.18 8.84 25.92
CA SER A 170 24.25 9.82 27.01
C SER A 170 24.41 11.27 26.52
N ASN A 171 24.48 11.50 25.21
CA ASN A 171 24.68 12.82 24.63
C ASN A 171 23.42 13.71 24.76
N ARG A 172 23.62 15.03 24.93
CA ARG A 172 22.52 16.01 24.99
C ARG A 172 21.80 16.17 23.65
N ASN A 173 22.49 15.96 22.54
CA ASN A 173 21.92 16.07 21.19
C ASN A 173 21.14 14.80 20.82
N ALA A 174 19.85 14.95 20.50
CA ALA A 174 18.96 13.85 20.14
C ALA A 174 19.43 13.07 18.89
N MET A 175 19.98 13.77 17.89
CA MET A 175 20.48 13.09 16.68
C MET A 175 21.64 12.13 17.00
N ILE A 176 22.52 12.51 17.90
CA ILE A 176 23.62 11.64 18.34
C ILE A 176 23.05 10.45 19.12
N ARG A 177 22.10 10.69 20.04
CA ARG A 177 21.45 9.59 20.77
C ARG A 177 20.74 8.63 19.84
N ASN A 178 20.04 9.17 18.84
CA ASN A 178 19.34 8.38 17.82
C ASN A 178 20.30 7.40 17.12
N GLN A 179 21.47 7.86 16.69
CA GLN A 179 22.49 6.98 16.08
C GLN A 179 23.02 5.95 17.09
N GLY A 180 23.20 6.32 18.36
CA GLY A 180 23.56 5.38 19.41
C GLY A 180 22.52 4.27 19.57
N TYR A 181 21.23 4.61 19.67
CA TYR A 181 20.16 3.62 19.78
C TYR A 181 20.08 2.72 18.54
N PHE A 182 20.15 3.29 17.35
CA PHE A 182 20.15 2.52 16.11
C PHE A 182 21.31 1.52 16.05
N THR A 183 22.50 1.93 16.50
CA THR A 183 23.68 1.07 16.55
C THR A 183 23.49 -0.13 17.48
N LEU A 184 22.89 0.06 18.67
CA LEU A 184 22.69 -1.02 19.65
C LEU A 184 21.97 -2.23 19.04
N GLY A 185 20.95 -2.00 18.21
CA GLY A 185 20.20 -3.09 17.58
C GLY A 185 20.97 -3.87 16.52
N GLN A 186 22.06 -3.29 16.00
CA GLN A 186 22.79 -3.85 14.87
C GLN A 186 24.21 -4.34 15.19
N LEU A 187 24.78 -3.99 16.36
CA LEU A 187 26.11 -4.46 16.76
C LEU A 187 26.19 -5.98 16.68
N ASP A 188 27.25 -6.48 16.04
CA ASP A 188 27.50 -7.91 15.97
C ASP A 188 28.12 -8.41 17.29
N ILE A 189 27.26 -9.02 18.12
CA ILE A 189 27.62 -9.49 19.47
C ILE A 189 27.25 -10.95 19.64
N ASP A 190 27.98 -11.62 20.51
CA ASP A 190 27.67 -12.96 20.98
C ASP A 190 26.66 -12.95 22.16
N GLU A 191 26.15 -14.13 22.51
CA GLU A 191 25.15 -14.29 23.56
C GLU A 191 25.64 -13.84 24.95
N THR A 192 26.93 -13.87 25.19
CA THR A 192 27.54 -13.47 26.48
C THR A 192 27.42 -11.96 26.71
N LYS A 193 27.40 -11.17 25.65
CA LYS A 193 27.28 -9.71 25.68
C LYS A 193 25.82 -9.22 25.49
N ALA A 194 24.90 -10.13 25.12
CA ALA A 194 23.52 -9.78 24.84
C ALA A 194 22.83 -9.02 25.98
N ASN A 195 23.06 -9.46 27.22
CA ASN A 195 22.47 -8.79 28.40
C ASN A 195 22.90 -7.32 28.54
N LEU A 196 24.16 -6.99 28.19
CA LEU A 196 24.65 -5.61 28.27
C LEU A 196 23.88 -4.69 27.31
N ILE A 197 23.65 -5.15 26.10
CA ILE A 197 22.89 -4.39 25.08
C ILE A 197 21.42 -4.27 25.50
N TRP A 198 20.79 -5.36 25.94
CA TRP A 198 19.40 -5.34 26.36
C TRP A 198 19.15 -4.36 27.50
N GLU A 199 20.00 -4.36 28.53
CA GLU A 199 19.90 -3.42 29.65
C GLU A 199 20.03 -1.96 29.19
N GLN A 200 20.90 -1.66 28.22
CA GLN A 200 20.99 -0.31 27.65
C GLN A 200 19.71 0.09 26.90
N ILE A 201 19.17 -0.80 26.06
CA ILE A 201 17.90 -0.54 25.34
C ILE A 201 16.77 -0.30 26.33
N ARG A 202 16.61 -1.19 27.32
CA ARG A 202 15.53 -1.15 28.28
C ARG A 202 15.58 0.10 29.17
N ASN A 203 16.72 0.34 29.81
CA ASN A 203 16.85 1.40 30.81
C ASN A 203 16.76 2.79 30.18
N ASN A 204 17.39 3.01 29.03
CA ASN A 204 17.34 4.28 28.34
C ASN A 204 15.99 4.46 27.62
N GLY A 205 15.39 3.38 27.10
CA GLY A 205 14.11 3.43 26.43
C GLY A 205 12.96 3.93 27.32
N VAL A 206 13.01 3.63 28.63
CA VAL A 206 12.00 4.11 29.58
C VAL A 206 12.07 5.63 29.78
N SER A 207 13.26 6.21 29.79
CA SER A 207 13.51 7.63 30.13
C SER A 207 13.59 8.54 28.89
N GLU A 208 13.74 8.00 27.68
CA GLU A 208 13.86 8.81 26.46
C GLU A 208 12.55 9.52 26.12
N SER A 209 12.63 10.78 25.73
CA SER A 209 11.48 11.63 25.41
C SER A 209 11.45 12.13 23.97
N ASP A 210 12.57 12.01 23.25
CA ASP A 210 12.64 12.37 21.84
C ASP A 210 12.00 11.29 20.97
N ASN A 211 11.12 11.69 20.04
CA ASN A 211 10.33 10.76 19.24
C ASN A 211 11.16 9.92 18.27
N ASP A 212 12.16 10.51 17.62
CA ASP A 212 13.04 9.80 16.70
C ASP A 212 13.92 8.79 17.45
N CYS A 213 14.40 9.18 18.63
CA CYS A 213 15.11 8.28 19.52
C CYS A 213 14.21 7.11 19.97
N CYS A 214 12.97 7.39 20.33
CA CYS A 214 11.99 6.35 20.68
C CYS A 214 11.76 5.36 19.53
N ALA A 215 11.63 5.85 18.29
CA ALA A 215 11.49 5.02 17.11
C ALA A 215 12.72 4.09 16.92
N SER A 216 13.93 4.64 17.09
CA SER A 216 15.17 3.85 16.99
C SER A 216 15.35 2.84 18.12
N ILE A 217 14.93 3.17 19.33
CA ILE A 217 14.90 2.22 20.47
C ILE A 217 13.96 1.03 20.15
N LEU A 218 12.77 1.32 19.64
CA LEU A 218 11.82 0.28 19.26
C LEU A 218 12.41 -0.65 18.19
N MET A 219 12.95 -0.06 17.13
CA MET A 219 13.60 -0.82 16.06
C MET A 219 14.72 -1.69 16.63
N SER A 220 15.55 -1.14 17.50
CA SER A 220 16.67 -1.87 18.12
C SER A 220 16.21 -3.01 19.01
N ALA A 221 15.17 -2.82 19.81
CA ALA A 221 14.59 -3.88 20.63
C ALA A 221 14.08 -5.06 19.78
N LEU A 222 13.44 -4.77 18.65
CA LEU A 222 12.91 -5.82 17.76
C LEU A 222 14.00 -6.52 16.97
N GLN A 223 15.00 -5.80 16.46
CA GLN A 223 16.17 -6.40 15.81
C GLN A 223 16.97 -7.26 16.80
N PHE A 224 17.08 -6.80 18.04
CA PHE A 224 17.70 -7.56 19.11
C PHE A 224 16.95 -8.87 19.40
N GLY A 225 15.62 -8.82 19.52
CA GLY A 225 14.78 -10.01 19.70
C GLY A 225 14.87 -11.02 18.56
N LYS A 226 14.98 -10.53 17.31
CA LYS A 226 15.23 -11.37 16.15
C LYS A 226 16.53 -12.16 16.27
N ARG A 227 17.57 -11.54 16.78
CA ARG A 227 18.91 -12.17 16.95
C ARG A 227 18.99 -13.03 18.19
N PHE A 228 18.31 -12.64 19.27
CA PHE A 228 18.29 -13.32 20.56
C PHE A 228 16.86 -13.66 20.99
N PRO A 229 16.25 -14.73 20.41
CA PRO A 229 14.84 -15.06 20.66
C PRO A 229 14.49 -15.33 22.14
N SER A 230 15.47 -15.68 22.97
CA SER A 230 15.28 -15.87 24.42
C SER A 230 14.84 -14.58 25.16
N TYR A 231 15.04 -13.41 24.55
CA TYR A 231 14.64 -12.12 25.13
C TYR A 231 13.23 -11.67 24.76
N TRP A 232 12.51 -12.38 23.88
CA TRP A 232 11.15 -11.97 23.50
C TRP A 232 10.20 -11.70 24.68
N PRO A 233 10.19 -12.48 25.77
CA PRO A 233 9.33 -12.17 26.92
C PRO A 233 9.66 -10.83 27.59
N GLN A 234 10.94 -10.47 27.67
CA GLN A 234 11.38 -9.19 28.24
C GLN A 234 11.08 -8.02 27.29
N ILE A 235 11.19 -8.26 25.96
CA ILE A 235 10.82 -7.28 24.93
C ILE A 235 9.32 -7.04 24.95
N GLU A 236 8.50 -8.06 25.14
CA GLU A 236 7.05 -7.94 25.26
C GLU A 236 6.67 -7.05 26.44
N GLU A 237 7.25 -7.28 27.62
CA GLU A 237 7.02 -6.44 28.81
C GLU A 237 7.42 -4.98 28.55
N PHE A 238 8.58 -4.78 27.93
CA PHE A 238 9.04 -3.44 27.52
C PHE A 238 8.07 -2.77 26.54
N LEU A 239 7.59 -3.49 25.52
CA LEU A 239 6.68 -2.97 24.50
C LEU A 239 5.34 -2.57 25.09
N ILE A 240 4.75 -3.33 26.01
CA ILE A 240 3.50 -2.99 26.69
C ILE A 240 3.57 -1.61 27.36
N ALA A 241 4.71 -1.27 27.95
CA ALA A 241 4.93 0.05 28.51
C ALA A 241 5.22 1.10 27.43
N PHE A 242 6.00 0.73 26.43
CA PHE A 242 6.49 1.64 25.39
C PHE A 242 5.42 2.11 24.40
N VAL A 243 4.51 1.23 23.97
CA VAL A 243 3.42 1.54 23.03
C VAL A 243 2.35 2.47 23.60
N LYS A 244 2.36 2.76 24.90
CA LYS A 244 1.48 3.77 25.52
C LYS A 244 1.83 5.19 25.08
N ARG A 245 3.02 5.41 24.55
CA ARG A 245 3.46 6.71 24.05
C ARG A 245 2.69 7.12 22.80
N GLU A 246 2.31 8.38 22.72
CA GLU A 246 1.69 8.97 21.54
C GLU A 246 2.76 9.65 20.69
N SER A 247 3.27 8.93 19.69
CA SER A 247 4.29 9.43 18.76
C SER A 247 4.01 8.87 17.36
N THR A 248 3.98 9.76 16.38
CA THR A 248 3.81 9.40 14.96
C THR A 248 4.99 8.60 14.45
N GLU A 249 6.20 8.92 14.89
CA GLU A 249 7.45 8.26 14.51
C GLU A 249 7.44 6.80 15.00
N VAL A 250 7.00 6.57 16.23
CA VAL A 250 6.82 5.23 16.78
C VAL A 250 5.74 4.45 16.01
N LEU A 251 4.60 5.09 15.69
CA LEU A 251 3.54 4.46 14.87
C LEU A 251 4.05 4.11 13.47
N GLN A 252 4.85 4.97 12.85
CA GLN A 252 5.44 4.71 11.53
C GLN A 252 6.36 3.48 11.58
N ILE A 253 7.21 3.36 12.59
CA ILE A 253 8.09 2.18 12.75
C ILE A 253 7.27 0.92 13.01
N ILE A 254 6.28 0.97 13.91
CA ILE A 254 5.38 -0.16 14.18
C ILE A 254 4.71 -0.63 12.88
N SER A 255 4.11 0.29 12.13
CA SER A 255 3.41 -0.06 10.89
C SER A 255 4.35 -0.66 9.84
N SER A 256 5.57 -0.12 9.69
CA SER A 256 6.57 -0.64 8.75
C SER A 256 7.05 -2.04 9.13
N ILE A 257 7.29 -2.29 10.43
CA ILE A 257 7.74 -3.60 10.89
C ILE A 257 6.63 -4.65 10.71
N VAL A 258 5.39 -4.32 11.08
CA VAL A 258 4.26 -5.24 10.92
C VAL A 258 4.00 -5.53 9.43
N ALA A 259 4.10 -4.53 8.56
CA ALA A 259 3.89 -4.70 7.12
C ALA A 259 4.97 -5.58 6.47
N PHE A 260 6.25 -5.37 6.80
CA PHE A 260 7.36 -5.92 6.02
C PHE A 260 8.23 -6.92 6.77
N GLN A 261 8.05 -7.09 8.09
CA GLN A 261 8.88 -7.96 8.92
C GLN A 261 8.06 -8.79 9.92
N SER A 262 6.76 -8.94 9.71
CA SER A 262 5.87 -9.67 10.63
C SER A 262 6.24 -11.14 10.85
N GLU A 263 6.98 -11.75 9.92
CA GLU A 263 7.38 -13.16 9.99
C GLU A 263 8.35 -13.46 11.15
N ILE A 264 9.09 -12.44 11.57
CA ILE A 264 10.06 -12.58 12.66
C ILE A 264 9.46 -12.30 14.04
N LEU A 265 8.22 -11.80 14.10
CA LEU A 265 7.57 -11.41 15.35
C LEU A 265 6.79 -12.56 15.97
N PRO A 266 6.93 -12.80 17.28
CA PRO A 266 5.98 -13.65 18.01
C PRO A 266 4.55 -13.09 17.91
N ASP A 267 3.56 -13.99 17.95
CA ASP A 267 2.14 -13.60 17.83
C ASP A 267 1.70 -12.61 18.92
N SER A 268 2.22 -12.73 20.14
CA SER A 268 1.93 -11.78 21.24
C SER A 268 2.43 -10.36 20.92
N ILE A 269 3.62 -10.24 20.38
CA ILE A 269 4.20 -8.95 19.97
C ILE A 269 3.44 -8.36 18.77
N LEU A 270 3.14 -9.20 17.78
CA LEU A 270 2.31 -8.78 16.64
C LEU A 270 0.95 -8.23 17.12
N TYR A 271 0.29 -8.91 18.06
CA TYR A 271 -0.98 -8.46 18.62
C TYR A 271 -0.87 -7.09 19.31
N ILE A 272 0.16 -6.88 20.15
CA ILE A 272 0.40 -5.59 20.82
C ILE A 272 0.58 -4.47 19.79
N MET A 273 1.33 -4.72 18.72
CA MET A 273 1.59 -3.75 17.67
C MET A 273 0.32 -3.44 16.86
N LEU A 274 -0.46 -4.46 16.48
CA LEU A 274 -1.73 -4.27 15.79
C LEU A 274 -2.71 -3.45 16.63
N LYS A 275 -2.81 -3.72 17.94
CA LYS A 275 -3.62 -2.93 18.87
C LYS A 275 -3.20 -1.47 18.93
N LYS A 276 -1.91 -1.17 18.82
CA LYS A 276 -1.46 0.23 18.76
C LYS A 276 -1.90 0.90 17.45
N LEU A 277 -1.89 0.17 16.33
CA LEU A 277 -2.29 0.69 15.02
C LEU A 277 -3.81 0.97 14.92
N THR A 278 -4.65 0.43 15.79
CA THR A 278 -6.08 0.78 15.80
C THR A 278 -6.37 2.24 16.15
N ASN A 279 -5.39 3.00 16.64
CA ASN A 279 -5.53 4.41 17.02
C ASN A 279 -4.87 5.38 16.02
N VAL A 280 -4.71 4.97 14.75
CA VAL A 280 -4.11 5.79 13.71
C VAL A 280 -5.10 6.81 13.17
N SER A 281 -4.68 8.08 12.99
CA SER A 281 -5.46 9.13 12.32
C SER A 281 -5.38 8.99 10.79
N CYS A 282 -6.47 9.41 10.10
CA CYS A 282 -6.52 9.48 8.63
C CYS A 282 -5.49 10.43 8.00
N ASP A 283 -4.88 11.31 8.77
CA ASP A 283 -3.84 12.24 8.29
C ASP A 283 -2.49 11.55 8.02
N HIS A 284 -2.26 10.38 8.59
CA HIS A 284 -0.99 9.65 8.50
C HIS A 284 -0.91 8.75 7.26
N LYS A 285 -0.89 9.33 6.05
CA LYS A 285 -0.95 8.61 4.77
C LYS A 285 0.08 7.47 4.63
N GLY A 286 1.30 7.64 5.11
CA GLY A 286 2.33 6.60 5.06
C GLY A 286 1.99 5.39 5.94
N ILE A 287 1.42 5.64 7.12
CA ILE A 287 0.98 4.57 8.03
C ILE A 287 -0.23 3.85 7.44
N ILE A 288 -1.17 4.59 6.83
CA ILE A 288 -2.34 4.00 6.15
C ILE A 288 -1.90 3.10 5.00
N GLY A 289 -0.93 3.51 4.19
CA GLY A 289 -0.37 2.64 3.15
C GLY A 289 0.24 1.35 3.72
N ASN A 290 0.91 1.42 4.88
CA ASN A 290 1.39 0.22 5.55
C ASN A 290 0.22 -0.64 6.10
N ILE A 291 -0.86 -0.02 6.62
CA ILE A 291 -2.05 -0.74 7.09
C ILE A 291 -2.72 -1.50 5.93
N ASP A 292 -2.74 -0.95 4.74
CA ASP A 292 -3.24 -1.61 3.54
C ASP A 292 -2.51 -2.96 3.30
N TYR A 293 -1.18 -2.96 3.35
CA TYR A 293 -0.36 -4.19 3.27
C TYR A 293 -0.58 -5.13 4.47
N ILE A 294 -0.74 -4.59 5.67
CA ILE A 294 -0.99 -5.38 6.89
C ILE A 294 -2.31 -6.13 6.78
N LEU A 295 -3.35 -5.50 6.28
CA LEU A 295 -4.66 -6.13 6.11
C LEU A 295 -4.60 -7.31 5.12
N VAL A 296 -3.87 -7.15 4.01
CA VAL A 296 -3.62 -8.26 3.05
C VAL A 296 -2.85 -9.39 3.74
N MET A 297 -1.77 -9.09 4.42
CA MET A 297 -0.98 -10.09 5.15
C MET A 297 -1.80 -10.84 6.20
N LEU A 298 -2.70 -10.17 6.92
CA LEU A 298 -3.59 -10.80 7.90
C LEU A 298 -4.61 -11.71 7.21
N ALA A 299 -5.15 -11.30 6.06
CA ALA A 299 -6.06 -12.10 5.25
C ALA A 299 -5.38 -13.37 4.71
N GLU A 300 -4.17 -13.25 4.14
CA GLU A 300 -3.36 -14.38 3.65
C GLU A 300 -3.03 -15.40 4.76
N LYS A 301 -2.78 -14.91 5.99
CA LYS A 301 -2.52 -15.76 7.16
C LYS A 301 -3.80 -16.25 7.84
N SER A 302 -4.99 -16.03 7.26
CA SER A 302 -6.31 -16.38 7.82
C SER A 302 -6.55 -15.82 9.24
N LYS A 303 -5.90 -14.70 9.59
CA LYS A 303 -6.11 -14.00 10.87
C LYS A 303 -7.28 -13.01 10.76
N TYR A 304 -8.45 -13.50 10.32
CA TYR A 304 -9.61 -12.70 9.93
C TYR A 304 -10.12 -11.78 11.05
N SER A 305 -10.15 -12.25 12.29
CA SER A 305 -10.62 -11.42 13.42
C SER A 305 -9.75 -10.18 13.64
N LEU A 306 -8.43 -10.32 13.51
CA LEU A 306 -7.49 -9.21 13.63
C LEU A 306 -7.57 -8.25 12.42
N ALA A 307 -7.76 -8.81 11.22
CA ALA A 307 -7.95 -8.01 10.01
C ALA A 307 -9.22 -7.15 10.11
N VAL A 308 -10.34 -7.75 10.54
CA VAL A 308 -11.61 -7.02 10.69
C VAL A 308 -11.52 -5.96 11.79
N GLU A 309 -10.89 -6.26 12.94
CA GLU A 309 -10.71 -5.29 14.02
C GLU A 309 -9.87 -4.09 13.57
N LEU A 310 -8.76 -4.33 12.88
CA LEU A 310 -7.91 -3.25 12.35
C LEU A 310 -8.63 -2.45 11.27
N LEU A 311 -9.35 -3.11 10.36
CA LEU A 311 -10.13 -2.46 9.31
C LEU A 311 -11.22 -1.57 9.91
N GLU A 312 -12.03 -2.09 10.84
CA GLU A 312 -13.11 -1.34 11.48
C GLU A 312 -12.58 -0.09 12.20
N SER A 313 -11.49 -0.22 12.95
CA SER A 313 -10.87 0.93 13.63
C SER A 313 -10.32 1.97 12.63
N THR A 314 -9.75 1.51 11.52
CA THR A 314 -9.22 2.38 10.45
C THR A 314 -10.36 3.15 9.76
N LEU A 315 -11.47 2.48 9.48
CA LEU A 315 -12.67 3.14 8.93
C LEU A 315 -13.29 4.13 9.92
N ILE A 316 -13.36 3.78 11.21
CA ILE A 316 -13.83 4.69 12.28
C ILE A 316 -12.97 5.96 12.35
N ALA A 317 -11.67 5.84 12.12
CA ALA A 317 -10.75 6.98 12.04
C ALA A 317 -10.95 7.87 10.80
N GLY A 318 -11.89 7.52 9.90
CA GLY A 318 -12.23 8.31 8.71
C GLY A 318 -11.46 7.94 7.45
N VAL A 319 -10.70 6.85 7.46
CA VAL A 319 -10.07 6.29 6.25
C VAL A 319 -11.14 5.65 5.38
N THR A 320 -11.05 5.79 4.07
CA THR A 320 -11.96 5.17 3.11
C THR A 320 -11.25 4.04 2.35
N PHE A 321 -12.01 3.15 1.72
CA PHE A 321 -11.45 2.08 0.89
C PHE A 321 -10.59 2.59 -0.28
N LYS A 322 -10.81 3.82 -0.75
CA LYS A 322 -9.93 4.48 -1.73
C LYS A 322 -8.46 4.63 -1.29
N SER A 323 -8.21 4.57 0.01
CA SER A 323 -6.86 4.60 0.58
C SER A 323 -6.34 3.20 0.96
N LEU A 324 -7.13 2.17 0.73
CA LEU A 324 -6.86 0.76 0.99
C LEU A 324 -7.03 -0.06 -0.31
N ASP A 325 -6.51 0.46 -1.42
CA ASP A 325 -6.73 -0.09 -2.76
C ASP A 325 -6.19 -1.51 -2.92
N TYR A 326 -5.03 -1.78 -2.33
CA TYR A 326 -4.42 -3.10 -2.42
C TYR A 326 -5.24 -4.15 -1.67
N PHE A 327 -5.65 -3.86 -0.44
CA PHE A 327 -6.52 -4.77 0.32
C PHE A 327 -7.88 -4.95 -0.33
N SER A 328 -8.49 -3.87 -0.85
CA SER A 328 -9.79 -3.93 -1.54
C SER A 328 -9.74 -4.90 -2.73
N ASN A 329 -8.72 -4.79 -3.56
CA ASN A 329 -8.53 -5.66 -4.72
C ASN A 329 -8.28 -7.12 -4.31
N GLU A 330 -7.41 -7.36 -3.33
CA GLU A 330 -7.12 -8.70 -2.85
C GLU A 330 -8.34 -9.35 -2.17
N LEU A 331 -9.11 -8.56 -1.40
CA LEU A 331 -10.32 -9.01 -0.72
C LEU A 331 -11.38 -9.50 -1.72
N ILE A 332 -11.62 -8.74 -2.79
CA ILE A 332 -12.60 -9.09 -3.82
C ILE A 332 -12.15 -10.31 -4.62
N ASN A 333 -10.88 -10.36 -5.02
CA ASN A 333 -10.39 -11.36 -5.97
C ASN A 333 -9.93 -12.66 -5.32
N LYS A 334 -9.43 -12.64 -4.08
CA LYS A 334 -8.78 -13.81 -3.47
C LYS A 334 -9.35 -14.23 -2.12
N HIS A 335 -9.97 -13.33 -1.37
CA HIS A 335 -10.40 -13.58 0.00
C HIS A 335 -11.92 -13.52 0.16
N GLN A 336 -12.63 -14.26 -0.69
CA GLN A 336 -14.09 -14.27 -0.77
C GLN A 336 -14.78 -14.62 0.57
N GLU A 337 -14.19 -15.52 1.36
CA GLU A 337 -14.71 -15.88 2.69
C GLU A 337 -14.65 -14.69 3.65
N LEU A 338 -13.53 -13.98 3.68
CA LEU A 338 -13.38 -12.76 4.50
C LEU A 338 -14.33 -11.66 4.02
N LEU A 339 -14.50 -11.49 2.70
CA LEU A 339 -15.46 -10.54 2.13
C LEU A 339 -16.88 -10.83 2.61
N ASN A 340 -17.31 -12.08 2.52
CA ASN A 340 -18.63 -12.53 2.95
C ASN A 340 -18.83 -12.35 4.46
N HIS A 341 -17.81 -12.63 5.27
CA HIS A 341 -17.81 -12.37 6.71
C HIS A 341 -18.00 -10.88 7.02
N ILE A 342 -17.20 -10.01 6.41
CA ILE A 342 -17.26 -8.57 6.60
C ILE A 342 -18.65 -8.03 6.23
N ILE A 343 -19.15 -8.35 5.04
CA ILE A 343 -20.45 -7.87 4.57
C ILE A 343 -21.58 -8.36 5.48
N THR A 344 -21.57 -9.64 5.86
CA THR A 344 -22.60 -10.18 6.75
C THR A 344 -22.56 -9.52 8.13
N LYS A 345 -21.38 -9.39 8.72
CA LYS A 345 -21.19 -8.73 10.02
C LYS A 345 -21.67 -7.28 10.02
N TRP A 346 -21.29 -6.52 8.99
CA TRP A 346 -21.60 -5.09 8.91
C TRP A 346 -23.08 -4.82 8.59
N LEU A 347 -23.69 -5.61 7.72
CA LEU A 347 -25.14 -5.51 7.47
C LEU A 347 -25.94 -5.90 8.71
N LEU A 348 -25.51 -6.92 9.44
CA LEU A 348 -26.17 -7.37 10.68
C LEU A 348 -26.04 -6.32 11.80
N GLY A 349 -24.88 -5.71 11.96
CA GLY A 349 -24.67 -4.59 12.89
C GLY A 349 -25.43 -3.33 12.50
N GLY A 350 -25.64 -3.10 11.21
CA GLY A 350 -26.42 -1.98 10.67
C GLY A 350 -25.84 -0.60 10.94
N GLU A 351 -24.55 -0.52 11.29
CA GLU A 351 -23.86 0.75 11.49
C GLU A 351 -23.65 1.45 10.15
N LYS A 352 -24.13 2.69 10.06
CA LYS A 352 -24.13 3.45 8.80
C LYS A 352 -22.76 3.55 8.16
N GLN A 353 -21.70 3.75 8.94
CA GLN A 353 -20.34 3.91 8.46
C GLN A 353 -19.82 2.65 7.77
N PHE A 354 -20.02 1.48 8.37
CA PHE A 354 -19.60 0.21 7.81
C PHE A 354 -20.44 -0.19 6.58
N CYS A 355 -21.76 0.09 6.63
CA CYS A 355 -22.63 -0.14 5.49
C CYS A 355 -22.25 0.74 4.28
N HIS A 356 -21.81 1.99 4.49
CA HIS A 356 -21.21 2.81 3.43
C HIS A 356 -19.88 2.23 2.94
N GLY A 357 -19.06 1.70 3.86
CA GLY A 357 -17.84 1.01 3.49
C GLY A 357 -18.07 -0.17 2.52
N ILE A 358 -19.18 -0.91 2.68
CA ILE A 358 -19.55 -1.96 1.71
C ILE A 358 -19.80 -1.37 0.32
N LEU A 359 -20.51 -0.23 0.24
CA LEU A 359 -20.76 0.43 -1.03
C LEU A 359 -19.47 0.90 -1.69
N ASP A 360 -18.57 1.53 -0.92
CA ASP A 360 -17.28 1.99 -1.42
C ASP A 360 -16.43 0.82 -1.92
N LEU A 361 -16.36 -0.27 -1.15
CA LEU A 361 -15.63 -1.49 -1.52
C LEU A 361 -16.14 -2.10 -2.83
N LEU A 362 -17.46 -2.21 -2.98
CA LEU A 362 -18.06 -2.84 -4.16
C LEU A 362 -18.12 -1.89 -5.37
N HIS A 363 -17.99 -0.57 -5.17
CA HIS A 363 -18.08 0.40 -6.26
C HIS A 363 -16.97 0.21 -7.29
N ASP A 364 -15.76 -0.05 -6.84
CA ASP A 364 -14.59 -0.16 -7.70
C ASP A 364 -14.50 -1.53 -8.41
N ALA A 365 -15.27 -2.51 -7.96
CA ALA A 365 -15.39 -3.85 -8.56
C ALA A 365 -16.34 -3.87 -9.78
N THR A 366 -16.29 -2.85 -10.63
CA THR A 366 -17.14 -2.77 -11.83
C THR A 366 -16.67 -3.74 -12.90
N GLY A 367 -17.52 -4.72 -13.24
CA GLY A 367 -17.29 -5.70 -14.32
C GLY A 367 -16.84 -7.09 -13.85
N GLU A 368 -16.62 -7.29 -12.58
CA GLU A 368 -16.34 -8.61 -11.99
C GLU A 368 -17.62 -9.22 -11.39
N GLU A 369 -17.88 -10.50 -11.66
CA GLU A 369 -18.95 -11.24 -10.99
C GLU A 369 -18.49 -11.59 -9.57
N ILE A 370 -19.05 -10.89 -8.58
CA ILE A 370 -18.77 -11.16 -7.17
C ILE A 370 -19.73 -12.22 -6.66
N GLU A 371 -19.19 -13.28 -6.05
CA GLU A 371 -19.97 -14.34 -5.42
C GLU A 371 -20.33 -13.98 -3.97
N LEU A 372 -21.29 -13.07 -3.78
CA LEU A 372 -21.72 -12.70 -2.42
C LEU A 372 -22.59 -13.79 -1.81
N LYS A 373 -22.17 -14.28 -0.62
CA LYS A 373 -22.91 -15.22 0.21
C LYS A 373 -22.96 -14.72 1.66
N ALA A 374 -24.08 -14.98 2.31
CA ALA A 374 -24.18 -14.70 3.74
C ALA A 374 -23.38 -15.72 4.55
N GLU A 375 -22.72 -15.29 5.61
CA GLU A 375 -22.12 -16.20 6.58
C GLU A 375 -23.21 -16.73 7.53
N LEU A 376 -23.59 -17.95 7.30
CA LEU A 376 -24.77 -18.56 7.93
C LEU A 376 -24.61 -18.76 9.45
N ASP A 377 -23.39 -18.93 9.93
CA ASP A 377 -23.09 -19.08 11.36
C ASP A 377 -23.48 -17.84 12.18
N LEU A 378 -23.54 -16.66 11.55
CA LEU A 378 -24.00 -15.42 12.18
C LEU A 378 -25.53 -15.28 12.17
N LEU A 379 -26.25 -16.12 11.42
CA LEU A 379 -27.69 -16.03 11.13
C LEU A 379 -28.48 -17.18 11.79
N ASP A 380 -28.39 -17.29 13.09
CA ASP A 380 -28.88 -18.38 13.93
C ASP A 380 -30.42 -18.48 14.08
N ASN A 381 -31.17 -17.49 13.55
CA ASN A 381 -32.62 -17.47 13.64
C ASN A 381 -33.29 -16.70 12.48
N ASP A 382 -34.59 -16.99 12.28
CA ASP A 382 -35.42 -16.42 11.22
C ASP A 382 -35.47 -14.89 11.24
N ILE A 383 -35.40 -14.26 12.41
CA ILE A 383 -35.45 -12.80 12.56
C ILE A 383 -34.20 -12.16 11.97
N LYS A 384 -33.03 -12.71 12.30
CA LYS A 384 -31.76 -12.24 11.72
C LYS A 384 -31.71 -12.44 10.22
N GLN A 385 -32.19 -13.58 9.71
CA GLN A 385 -32.22 -13.90 8.29
C GLN A 385 -33.07 -12.90 7.49
N VAL A 386 -34.27 -12.58 7.95
CA VAL A 386 -35.14 -11.56 7.33
C VAL A 386 -34.55 -10.15 7.47
N PHE A 387 -34.04 -9.83 8.66
CA PHE A 387 -33.46 -8.52 8.93
C PHE A 387 -32.28 -8.23 7.99
N ILE A 388 -31.31 -9.15 7.89
CA ILE A 388 -30.13 -8.95 7.05
C ILE A 388 -30.49 -8.89 5.57
N SER A 389 -31.48 -9.67 5.13
CA SER A 389 -31.99 -9.63 3.74
C SER A 389 -32.57 -8.26 3.41
N ARG A 390 -33.33 -7.65 4.33
CA ARG A 390 -33.82 -6.27 4.19
C ARG A 390 -32.68 -5.27 4.17
N LYS A 391 -31.67 -5.44 5.04
CA LYS A 391 -30.46 -4.63 5.01
C LYS A 391 -29.72 -4.73 3.69
N ALA A 392 -29.58 -5.93 3.15
CA ALA A 392 -28.95 -6.14 1.83
C ALA A 392 -29.71 -5.39 0.74
N ILE A 393 -31.05 -5.48 0.68
CA ILE A 393 -31.85 -4.66 -0.25
C ILE A 393 -31.57 -3.17 -0.02
N GLY A 394 -31.59 -2.70 1.20
CA GLY A 394 -31.38 -1.29 1.51
C GLY A 394 -30.03 -0.75 1.03
N TRP A 395 -28.96 -1.52 1.20
CA TRP A 395 -27.60 -1.06 0.94
C TRP A 395 -27.03 -1.51 -0.40
N LEU A 396 -27.39 -2.72 -0.89
CA LEU A 396 -26.84 -3.30 -2.11
C LEU A 396 -27.80 -3.21 -3.30
N PHE A 397 -28.86 -2.39 -3.22
CA PHE A 397 -29.91 -2.30 -4.22
C PHE A 397 -29.39 -2.04 -5.65
N THR A 398 -28.33 -1.26 -5.80
CA THR A 398 -27.71 -0.94 -7.10
C THR A 398 -26.90 -2.09 -7.70
N ARG A 399 -26.77 -3.21 -6.97
CA ARG A 399 -26.13 -4.45 -7.41
C ARG A 399 -27.11 -5.61 -7.27
N PRO A 400 -28.08 -5.69 -8.19
CA PRO A 400 -29.23 -6.58 -8.01
C PRO A 400 -28.87 -8.07 -8.02
N VAL A 401 -27.91 -8.49 -8.83
CA VAL A 401 -27.49 -9.89 -8.94
C VAL A 401 -26.76 -10.32 -7.67
N GLU A 402 -25.80 -9.53 -7.19
CA GLU A 402 -25.05 -9.81 -5.97
C GLU A 402 -25.97 -9.81 -4.74
N THR A 403 -26.95 -8.88 -4.70
CA THR A 403 -27.97 -8.85 -3.65
C THR A 403 -28.84 -10.10 -3.67
N ALA A 404 -29.25 -10.54 -4.86
CA ALA A 404 -30.03 -11.76 -5.01
C ALA A 404 -29.21 -13.00 -4.62
N LYS A 405 -27.94 -13.11 -5.05
CA LYS A 405 -27.02 -14.18 -4.62
C LYS A 405 -26.92 -14.26 -3.10
N PHE A 406 -26.70 -13.11 -2.44
CA PHE A 406 -26.62 -13.01 -0.99
C PHE A 406 -27.90 -13.51 -0.29
N ILE A 407 -29.07 -13.07 -0.76
CA ILE A 407 -30.36 -13.47 -0.17
C ILE A 407 -30.67 -14.95 -0.45
N LEU A 408 -30.39 -15.45 -1.65
CA LEU A 408 -30.59 -16.86 -1.99
C LEU A 408 -29.71 -17.80 -1.14
N SER A 409 -28.48 -17.38 -0.79
CA SER A 409 -27.64 -18.17 0.11
C SER A 409 -28.23 -18.33 1.53
N ILE A 410 -29.06 -17.37 1.97
CA ILE A 410 -29.79 -17.47 3.25
C ILE A 410 -30.94 -18.47 3.13
N ALA A 411 -31.57 -18.56 1.97
CA ALA A 411 -32.69 -19.48 1.73
C ALA A 411 -32.27 -20.97 1.86
N ASP A 412 -30.98 -21.30 1.76
CA ASP A 412 -30.47 -22.68 1.92
C ASP A 412 -30.72 -23.25 3.33
N VAL A 413 -30.83 -22.40 4.35
CA VAL A 413 -31.02 -22.78 5.77
C VAL A 413 -32.30 -22.22 6.39
N ALA A 414 -33.07 -21.44 5.60
CA ALA A 414 -34.25 -20.74 6.10
C ALA A 414 -35.47 -21.68 6.26
N SER A 415 -36.34 -21.36 7.25
CA SER A 415 -37.65 -22.03 7.38
C SER A 415 -38.58 -21.61 6.22
N GLU A 416 -39.62 -22.42 5.94
CA GLU A 416 -40.61 -22.12 4.89
C GLU A 416 -41.22 -20.71 5.08
N ASN A 417 -41.57 -20.32 6.30
CA ASN A 417 -42.10 -19.01 6.60
C ASN A 417 -41.09 -17.88 6.31
N THR A 418 -39.79 -18.15 6.53
CA THR A 418 -38.74 -17.21 6.16
C THR A 418 -38.56 -17.14 4.65
N ILE A 419 -38.58 -18.27 3.94
CA ILE A 419 -38.49 -18.32 2.48
C ILE A 419 -39.62 -17.49 1.84
N GLU A 420 -40.85 -17.54 2.35
CA GLU A 420 -41.96 -16.69 1.85
C GLU A 420 -41.65 -15.18 2.00
N LYS A 421 -41.02 -14.79 3.11
CA LYS A 421 -40.60 -13.39 3.33
C LYS A 421 -39.45 -13.01 2.41
N LEU A 422 -38.47 -13.89 2.21
CA LEU A 422 -37.36 -13.68 1.27
C LEU A 422 -37.87 -13.57 -0.16
N GLU A 423 -38.82 -14.40 -0.57
CA GLU A 423 -39.51 -14.28 -1.86
C GLU A 423 -40.14 -12.90 -2.03
N GLY A 424 -40.85 -12.42 -1.00
CA GLY A 424 -41.44 -11.09 -0.98
C GLY A 424 -40.40 -9.98 -1.22
N ILE A 425 -39.26 -10.06 -0.53
CA ILE A 425 -38.16 -9.09 -0.61
C ILE A 425 -37.46 -9.16 -1.98
N LEU A 426 -37.21 -10.36 -2.50
CA LEU A 426 -36.62 -10.54 -3.84
C LEU A 426 -37.56 -10.09 -4.96
N TYR A 427 -38.87 -10.28 -4.79
CA TYR A 427 -39.86 -9.83 -5.77
C TYR A 427 -40.00 -8.30 -5.76
N PHE A 428 -40.30 -7.71 -4.59
CA PHE A 428 -40.44 -6.26 -4.40
C PHE A 428 -39.47 -5.78 -3.31
N PRO A 429 -38.57 -4.82 -3.60
CA PRO A 429 -38.50 -4.02 -4.83
C PRO A 429 -37.56 -4.58 -5.93
N LEU A 430 -36.81 -5.68 -5.66
CA LEU A 430 -35.60 -6.00 -6.42
C LEU A 430 -35.94 -6.48 -7.86
N LEU A 431 -36.71 -7.57 -8.03
CA LEU A 431 -37.07 -8.11 -9.35
C LEU A 431 -37.91 -7.14 -10.17
N LEU A 432 -38.81 -6.39 -9.52
CA LEU A 432 -39.61 -5.37 -10.21
C LEU A 432 -38.77 -4.20 -10.70
N SER A 433 -37.67 -3.88 -10.04
CA SER A 433 -36.75 -2.81 -10.47
C SER A 433 -35.79 -3.26 -11.57
N TYR A 434 -35.23 -4.46 -11.47
CA TYR A 434 -34.17 -4.97 -12.36
C TYR A 434 -34.59 -6.28 -13.07
N PRO A 435 -35.69 -6.28 -13.84
CA PRO A 435 -36.17 -7.53 -14.44
C PRO A 435 -35.29 -8.08 -15.55
N GLY A 436 -34.49 -7.25 -16.21
CA GLY A 436 -33.58 -7.69 -17.27
C GLY A 436 -32.45 -8.57 -16.76
N GLU A 437 -31.74 -8.11 -15.75
CA GLU A 437 -30.63 -8.84 -15.13
C GLU A 437 -31.13 -10.01 -14.29
N LEU A 438 -32.11 -9.78 -13.42
CA LEU A 438 -32.57 -10.79 -12.47
C LEU A 438 -33.34 -11.94 -13.10
N LYS A 439 -34.08 -11.72 -14.20
CA LYS A 439 -34.69 -12.86 -14.92
C LYS A 439 -33.64 -13.80 -15.48
N ARG A 440 -32.58 -13.26 -16.07
CA ARG A 440 -31.46 -14.08 -16.57
C ARG A 440 -30.79 -14.83 -15.44
N PHE A 441 -30.53 -14.15 -14.34
CA PHE A 441 -29.92 -14.72 -13.17
C PHE A 441 -30.78 -15.84 -12.53
N PHE A 442 -32.07 -15.59 -12.28
CA PHE A 442 -32.96 -16.62 -11.71
C PHE A 442 -33.17 -17.80 -12.67
N GLN A 443 -33.17 -17.56 -13.99
CA GLN A 443 -33.20 -18.68 -14.95
C GLN A 443 -31.92 -19.52 -14.85
N SER A 444 -30.76 -18.90 -14.74
CA SER A 444 -29.50 -19.65 -14.55
C SER A 444 -29.46 -20.43 -13.22
N CYS A 445 -30.10 -19.91 -12.17
CA CYS A 445 -30.25 -20.63 -10.90
C CYS A 445 -31.14 -21.89 -11.08
N ILE A 446 -32.25 -21.78 -11.80
CA ILE A 446 -33.12 -22.92 -12.12
C ILE A 446 -32.36 -23.98 -12.93
N ASP A 447 -31.65 -23.55 -13.98
CA ASP A 447 -30.88 -24.44 -14.85
C ASP A 447 -29.73 -25.16 -14.07
N SER A 448 -29.25 -24.55 -12.99
CA SER A 448 -28.21 -25.09 -12.11
C SER A 448 -28.74 -25.80 -10.86
N GLY A 449 -30.07 -25.83 -10.65
CA GLY A 449 -30.69 -26.43 -9.46
C GLY A 449 -30.49 -25.65 -8.15
N ILE A 450 -30.15 -24.37 -8.23
CA ILE A 450 -29.93 -23.49 -7.06
C ILE A 450 -31.28 -22.84 -6.71
N GLN A 451 -31.86 -23.20 -5.54
CA GLN A 451 -33.14 -22.64 -5.08
C GLN A 451 -34.23 -22.64 -6.18
N GLU A 452 -34.28 -23.72 -7.00
CA GLU A 452 -35.09 -23.86 -8.19
C GLU A 452 -36.55 -23.42 -7.94
N HIS A 453 -37.21 -24.00 -6.94
CA HIS A 453 -38.61 -23.73 -6.64
C HIS A 453 -38.89 -22.26 -6.27
N LEU A 454 -37.96 -21.60 -5.56
CA LEU A 454 -38.08 -20.19 -5.20
C LEU A 454 -37.94 -19.32 -6.45
N CYS A 455 -36.96 -19.63 -7.29
CA CYS A 455 -36.72 -18.89 -8.54
C CYS A 455 -37.87 -19.06 -9.54
N GLU A 456 -38.43 -20.26 -9.67
CA GLU A 456 -39.64 -20.53 -10.49
C GLU A 456 -40.83 -19.67 -10.04
N ARG A 457 -41.12 -19.65 -8.72
CA ARG A 457 -42.19 -18.81 -8.15
C ARG A 457 -41.99 -17.33 -8.42
N LEU A 458 -40.78 -16.83 -8.27
CA LEU A 458 -40.44 -15.43 -8.56
C LEU A 458 -40.70 -15.08 -10.04
N LEU A 459 -40.24 -15.94 -10.97
CA LEU A 459 -40.44 -15.73 -12.40
C LEU A 459 -41.93 -15.84 -12.80
N ALA A 460 -42.65 -16.81 -12.24
CA ALA A 460 -44.08 -16.96 -12.47
C ALA A 460 -44.89 -15.72 -11.99
N LYS A 461 -44.57 -15.22 -10.79
CA LYS A 461 -45.16 -14.03 -10.18
C LYS A 461 -44.88 -12.77 -11.02
N TYR A 462 -43.65 -12.62 -11.51
CA TYR A 462 -43.30 -11.53 -12.42
C TYR A 462 -44.02 -11.61 -13.74
N LYS A 463 -44.14 -12.81 -14.36
CA LYS A 463 -44.88 -13.03 -15.59
C LYS A 463 -46.37 -12.68 -15.45
N LEU A 464 -46.99 -13.07 -14.34
CA LEU A 464 -48.37 -12.70 -14.03
C LEU A 464 -48.55 -11.19 -13.92
N HIS A 465 -47.62 -10.52 -13.22
CA HIS A 465 -47.61 -9.04 -13.09
C HIS A 465 -47.48 -8.37 -14.46
N GLN A 466 -46.58 -8.82 -15.31
CA GLN A 466 -46.36 -8.28 -16.66
C GLN A 466 -47.63 -8.44 -17.53
N THR A 467 -48.23 -9.63 -17.52
CA THR A 467 -49.48 -9.89 -18.23
C THR A 467 -50.60 -8.97 -17.72
N GLY A 468 -50.65 -8.68 -16.42
CA GLY A 468 -51.59 -7.72 -15.85
C GLY A 468 -51.36 -6.30 -16.38
N ILE A 469 -50.10 -5.83 -16.41
CA ILE A 469 -49.76 -4.50 -16.95
C ILE A 469 -50.09 -4.42 -18.44
N GLU A 470 -49.83 -5.45 -19.24
CA GLU A 470 -50.15 -5.49 -20.66
C GLU A 470 -51.64 -5.30 -20.88
N LYS A 471 -52.49 -6.02 -20.14
CA LYS A 471 -53.94 -5.87 -20.20
C LYS A 471 -54.43 -4.48 -19.78
N VAL A 472 -53.83 -3.91 -18.73
CA VAL A 472 -54.14 -2.55 -18.24
C VAL A 472 -53.72 -1.49 -19.26
N SER A 473 -52.60 -1.72 -19.97
CA SER A 473 -52.10 -0.77 -21.00
C SER A 473 -53.03 -0.62 -22.22
N GLU A 474 -53.96 -1.57 -22.40
CA GLU A 474 -55.00 -1.47 -23.44
C GLU A 474 -56.10 -0.44 -23.07
N LEU A 475 -56.22 -0.09 -21.79
CA LEU A 475 -57.22 0.88 -21.32
C LEU A 475 -56.71 2.31 -21.49
N ASN A 476 -57.35 3.07 -22.35
CA ASN A 476 -56.95 4.46 -22.65
C ASN A 476 -57.03 5.38 -21.41
N GLU A 477 -57.97 5.11 -20.52
CA GLU A 477 -58.22 5.86 -19.28
C GLU A 477 -57.07 5.77 -18.28
N LEU A 478 -56.23 4.73 -18.38
CA LEU A 478 -55.09 4.48 -17.49
C LEU A 478 -53.75 4.87 -18.12
N LYS A 479 -53.75 5.38 -19.36
CA LYS A 479 -52.50 5.85 -19.97
C LYS A 479 -52.03 7.11 -19.29
N ALA A 480 -50.75 7.13 -18.90
CA ALA A 480 -50.14 8.32 -18.31
C ALA A 480 -50.20 9.51 -19.29
N PRO A 481 -50.51 10.73 -18.84
CA PRO A 481 -50.40 11.93 -19.65
C PRO A 481 -49.04 12.07 -20.30
N SER A 482 -48.98 12.55 -21.53
CA SER A 482 -47.73 12.75 -22.27
C SER A 482 -46.71 13.67 -21.54
N GLU A 483 -47.22 14.57 -20.71
CA GLU A 483 -46.42 15.45 -19.87
C GLU A 483 -45.61 14.67 -18.82
N ASN A 484 -46.21 13.66 -18.20
CA ASN A 484 -45.51 12.80 -17.21
C ASN A 484 -44.42 11.97 -17.86
N LEU A 485 -44.64 11.48 -19.09
CA LEU A 485 -43.60 10.79 -19.86
C LEU A 485 -42.43 11.72 -20.21
N SER A 486 -42.69 12.98 -20.55
CA SER A 486 -41.64 13.97 -20.81
C SER A 486 -40.80 14.29 -19.56
N ILE A 487 -41.43 14.40 -18.39
CA ILE A 487 -40.75 14.61 -17.12
C ILE A 487 -39.87 13.39 -16.77
N TYR A 488 -40.41 12.19 -16.96
CA TYR A 488 -39.68 10.95 -16.78
C TYR A 488 -38.40 10.91 -17.62
N TRP A 489 -38.49 11.11 -18.92
CA TRP A 489 -37.33 11.09 -19.81
C TRP A 489 -36.31 12.17 -19.45
N LYS A 490 -36.75 13.37 -19.06
CA LYS A 490 -35.84 14.43 -18.58
C LYS A 490 -35.10 14.04 -17.31
N ASN A 491 -35.74 13.30 -16.41
CA ASN A 491 -35.10 12.85 -15.19
C ASN A 491 -34.10 11.72 -15.47
N VAL A 492 -34.43 10.78 -16.34
CA VAL A 492 -33.52 9.72 -16.81
C VAL A 492 -32.27 10.32 -17.46
N ASP A 493 -32.46 11.29 -18.40
CA ASP A 493 -31.32 11.95 -19.06
C ASP A 493 -30.41 12.69 -18.06
N ARG A 494 -31.01 13.36 -17.06
CA ARG A 494 -30.26 14.07 -16.03
C ARG A 494 -29.46 13.10 -15.15
N SER A 495 -30.07 12.00 -14.74
CA SER A 495 -29.38 10.97 -13.92
C SER A 495 -28.25 10.31 -14.71
N MET A 496 -28.46 10.03 -15.98
CA MET A 496 -27.44 9.47 -16.87
C MET A 496 -26.27 10.43 -17.10
N GLN A 497 -26.57 11.74 -17.34
CA GLN A 497 -25.52 12.75 -17.46
C GLN A 497 -24.68 12.85 -16.18
N LYS A 498 -25.31 12.87 -15.01
CA LYS A 498 -24.62 12.92 -13.73
C LYS A 498 -23.72 11.69 -13.53
N ALA A 499 -24.20 10.49 -13.83
CA ALA A 499 -23.41 9.26 -13.75
C ALA A 499 -22.21 9.27 -14.72
N ILE A 500 -22.39 9.79 -15.94
CA ILE A 500 -21.30 9.96 -16.92
C ILE A 500 -20.27 11.00 -16.45
N GLU A 501 -20.71 12.11 -15.84
CA GLU A 501 -19.83 13.13 -15.29
C GLU A 501 -19.00 12.57 -14.13
N GLU A 502 -19.64 11.90 -13.17
CA GLU A 502 -18.97 11.24 -12.04
C GLU A 502 -17.97 10.18 -12.52
N ALA A 503 -18.35 9.28 -13.42
CA ALA A 503 -17.45 8.28 -14.01
C ALA A 503 -16.27 8.92 -14.77
N SER A 504 -16.49 10.08 -15.42
CA SER A 504 -15.45 10.77 -16.17
C SER A 504 -14.41 11.47 -15.29
N GLU A 505 -14.77 11.88 -14.08
CA GLU A 505 -13.84 12.53 -13.15
C GLU A 505 -12.71 11.59 -12.70
N PHE A 506 -12.98 10.29 -12.59
CA PHE A 506 -12.02 9.26 -12.17
C PHE A 506 -11.35 8.52 -13.34
N SER A 507 -11.66 8.88 -14.58
CA SER A 507 -11.09 8.21 -15.75
C SER A 507 -9.69 8.66 -16.06
N LEU A 508 -8.71 7.73 -15.97
CA LEU A 508 -7.33 7.95 -16.41
C LEU A 508 -7.23 8.39 -17.88
N PHE A 509 -8.16 7.93 -18.73
CA PHE A 509 -8.21 8.33 -20.15
C PHE A 509 -8.42 9.83 -20.33
N ARG A 510 -9.11 10.51 -19.42
CA ARG A 510 -9.32 11.96 -19.48
C ARG A 510 -8.04 12.76 -19.25
N MET A 511 -7.08 12.21 -18.51
CA MET A 511 -5.76 12.85 -18.29
C MET A 511 -4.90 12.86 -19.56
N PHE A 512 -5.07 11.87 -20.44
CA PHE A 512 -4.23 11.65 -21.61
C PHE A 512 -4.96 11.86 -22.94
N SER A 513 -6.30 11.96 -22.96
CA SER A 513 -7.10 12.12 -24.16
C SER A 513 -7.88 13.44 -24.14
N LYS A 514 -7.87 14.16 -25.27
CA LYS A 514 -8.79 15.27 -25.50
C LYS A 514 -10.05 14.71 -26.15
N PRO A 515 -11.25 14.93 -25.60
CA PRO A 515 -12.48 14.49 -26.24
C PRO A 515 -12.61 15.18 -27.61
N LYS A 516 -12.78 14.38 -28.66
CA LYS A 516 -13.11 14.85 -30.00
C LYS A 516 -14.49 14.34 -30.37
N ILE A 517 -15.36 15.23 -30.74
CA ILE A 517 -16.70 14.85 -31.26
C ILE A 517 -16.52 14.52 -32.74
N LEU A 518 -16.72 13.26 -33.10
CA LEU A 518 -16.83 12.85 -34.50
C LEU A 518 -18.27 13.07 -34.95
N LEU A 519 -18.43 13.98 -35.91
CA LEU A 519 -19.76 14.27 -36.48
C LEU A 519 -20.14 13.26 -37.57
N TYR A 520 -19.19 12.50 -38.12
CA TYR A 520 -19.41 11.54 -39.17
C TYR A 520 -18.26 10.51 -39.31
N GLY A 521 -18.63 9.25 -39.55
CA GLY A 521 -17.66 8.16 -39.82
C GLY A 521 -17.27 7.32 -38.61
N ASN A 522 -16.52 6.24 -38.85
CA ASN A 522 -16.06 5.25 -37.86
C ASN A 522 -14.56 5.13 -37.79
N SER A 523 -13.82 6.06 -38.41
CA SER A 523 -12.35 6.06 -38.38
C SER A 523 -11.77 7.44 -38.06
N SER A 524 -10.63 7.45 -37.41
CA SER A 524 -9.83 8.66 -37.14
C SER A 524 -8.58 8.64 -38.00
N ILE A 525 -8.31 9.75 -38.68
CA ILE A 525 -7.12 9.93 -39.50
C ILE A 525 -6.17 10.87 -38.76
N TYR A 526 -4.92 10.47 -38.59
CA TYR A 526 -3.85 11.31 -38.06
C TYR A 526 -2.58 11.21 -38.89
N TYR A 527 -1.79 12.26 -38.81
CA TYR A 527 -0.53 12.36 -39.54
C TYR A 527 0.62 12.30 -38.54
N ILE A 528 1.53 11.34 -38.72
CA ILE A 528 2.76 11.24 -37.96
C ILE A 528 3.84 11.99 -38.73
N HIS A 529 4.35 13.09 -38.16
CA HIS A 529 5.46 13.84 -38.73
C HIS A 529 6.78 13.15 -38.36
N GLN A 530 7.52 12.66 -39.35
CA GLN A 530 8.89 12.19 -39.17
C GLN A 530 9.84 13.38 -39.36
N GLY A 531 10.97 13.37 -38.66
CA GLY A 531 11.90 14.52 -38.60
C GLY A 531 12.52 14.96 -39.95
N ASP A 532 12.27 14.23 -41.04
CA ASP A 532 12.68 14.51 -42.41
C ASP A 532 11.65 15.29 -43.26
N GLY A 533 10.54 15.71 -42.65
CA GLY A 533 9.49 16.52 -43.26
C GLY A 533 8.39 15.74 -43.98
N GLU A 534 8.49 14.42 -44.08
CA GLU A 534 7.39 13.59 -44.58
C GLU A 534 6.37 13.25 -43.47
N SER A 535 5.09 13.32 -43.83
CA SER A 535 3.98 12.98 -42.96
C SER A 535 3.34 11.68 -43.41
N ILE A 536 3.36 10.68 -42.57
CA ILE A 536 2.65 9.41 -42.81
C ILE A 536 1.22 9.54 -42.35
N ARG A 537 0.26 9.40 -43.28
CA ARG A 537 -1.16 9.31 -42.96
C ARG A 537 -1.46 7.93 -42.41
N GLN A 538 -1.98 7.88 -41.18
CA GLN A 538 -2.45 6.66 -40.56
C GLN A 538 -3.96 6.76 -40.26
N GLU A 539 -4.68 5.72 -40.64
CA GLU A 539 -6.11 5.60 -40.38
C GLU A 539 -6.33 4.52 -39.30
N MET A 540 -6.97 4.90 -38.23
CA MET A 540 -7.32 4.00 -37.13
C MET A 540 -8.83 3.87 -37.07
N GLN A 541 -9.33 2.64 -37.20
CA GLN A 541 -10.74 2.37 -36.96
C GLN A 541 -11.07 2.59 -35.50
N MET A 542 -12.15 3.32 -35.24
CA MET A 542 -12.63 3.50 -33.87
C MET A 542 -13.27 2.21 -33.37
N GLN A 543 -12.79 1.72 -32.26
CA GLN A 543 -13.46 0.64 -31.54
C GLN A 543 -14.64 1.22 -30.77
N THR A 544 -15.80 0.66 -30.98
CA THR A 544 -17.01 1.03 -30.25
C THR A 544 -17.06 0.22 -28.97
N PHE A 545 -16.90 0.86 -27.83
CA PHE A 545 -17.20 0.26 -26.54
C PHE A 545 -18.62 0.65 -26.17
N SER A 546 -19.51 -0.32 -26.00
CA SER A 546 -20.85 -0.11 -25.44
C SER A 546 -20.92 -0.77 -24.08
N HIS A 547 -21.29 0.00 -23.08
CA HIS A 547 -21.68 -0.50 -21.77
C HIS A 547 -23.14 -0.17 -21.56
N SER A 548 -23.93 -1.15 -21.12
CA SER A 548 -25.33 -0.96 -20.79
C SER A 548 -25.57 -1.38 -19.35
N THR A 549 -26.15 -0.49 -18.56
CA THR A 549 -26.57 -0.76 -17.18
C THR A 549 -28.10 -0.67 -17.11
N GLU A 550 -28.73 -1.63 -16.45
CA GLU A 550 -30.18 -1.59 -16.24
C GLU A 550 -30.49 -0.58 -15.13
N MET A 551 -31.35 0.39 -15.44
CA MET A 551 -31.86 1.34 -14.44
C MET A 551 -33.05 0.75 -13.69
N PRO A 552 -33.22 1.03 -12.39
CA PRO A 552 -34.32 0.50 -11.61
C PRO A 552 -35.65 1.04 -12.13
N ARG A 553 -36.53 0.17 -12.60
CA ARG A 553 -37.83 0.57 -13.15
C ARG A 553 -38.73 1.26 -12.14
N LEU A 554 -38.68 0.85 -10.87
CA LEU A 554 -39.46 1.47 -9.81
C LEU A 554 -39.07 2.92 -9.54
N ASP A 555 -37.80 3.29 -9.78
CA ASP A 555 -37.35 4.69 -9.69
C ASP A 555 -38.10 5.59 -10.68
N ALA A 556 -38.48 5.03 -11.81
CA ALA A 556 -39.28 5.71 -12.81
C ALA A 556 -40.79 5.68 -12.53
N LEU A 557 -41.30 4.57 -12.02
CA LEU A 557 -42.73 4.34 -11.82
C LEU A 557 -43.24 4.93 -10.51
N ASP A 558 -42.53 4.72 -9.43
CA ASP A 558 -42.87 5.23 -8.09
C ASP A 558 -41.60 5.45 -7.24
N PRO A 559 -40.83 6.52 -7.52
CA PRO A 559 -39.59 6.83 -6.83
C PRO A 559 -39.80 7.04 -5.33
N VAL A 560 -40.96 7.61 -4.95
CA VAL A 560 -41.24 7.90 -3.51
C VAL A 560 -41.42 6.61 -2.72
N LEU A 561 -42.13 5.63 -3.27
CA LEU A 561 -42.30 4.32 -2.62
C LEU A 561 -40.98 3.57 -2.54
N LEU A 562 -40.18 3.60 -3.61
CA LEU A 562 -38.86 2.97 -3.63
C LEU A 562 -37.94 3.58 -2.57
N ASP A 563 -37.79 4.90 -2.54
CA ASP A 563 -36.98 5.61 -1.57
C ASP A 563 -37.43 5.31 -0.12
N TYR A 564 -38.74 5.39 0.11
CA TYR A 564 -39.30 5.07 1.43
C TYR A 564 -38.95 3.64 1.87
N PHE A 565 -39.06 2.67 0.96
CA PHE A 565 -38.74 1.27 1.25
C PHE A 565 -37.25 1.08 1.55
N LEU A 566 -36.37 1.63 0.70
CA LEU A 566 -34.91 1.52 0.87
C LEU A 566 -34.44 2.21 2.17
N ILE A 567 -34.97 3.40 2.47
CA ILE A 567 -34.66 4.12 3.72
C ILE A 567 -35.14 3.31 4.92
N THR A 568 -36.34 2.73 4.86
CA THR A 568 -36.85 1.86 5.94
C THR A 568 -35.92 0.67 6.17
N CYS A 569 -35.51 -0.03 5.11
CA CYS A 569 -34.57 -1.14 5.20
C CYS A 569 -33.20 -0.72 5.77
N ARG A 570 -32.69 0.44 5.38
CA ARG A 570 -31.42 0.98 5.90
C ARG A 570 -31.50 1.39 7.38
N SER A 571 -32.60 1.98 7.78
CA SER A 571 -32.78 2.51 9.15
C SER A 571 -33.24 1.49 10.16
N GLU A 572 -33.75 0.33 9.72
CA GLU A 572 -34.19 -0.76 10.60
C GLU A 572 -33.09 -1.15 11.59
N ARG A 573 -33.46 -1.40 12.85
CA ARG A 573 -32.55 -1.85 13.90
C ARG A 573 -33.09 -3.14 14.48
N MET A 574 -32.18 -4.04 14.87
CA MET A 574 -32.50 -5.27 15.56
C MET A 574 -32.78 -5.04 17.04
#